data_5ae72ccfffd52cf5b2dfebee5556ac86
#
_entry.id   5ae72ccfffd52cf5b2dfebee5556ac86
#
_cell.length_a   1.000
_cell.length_b   1.000
_cell.length_c   1.000
_cell.angle_alpha   90.00
_cell.angle_beta   90.00
_cell.angle_gamma   90.00
#
_symmetry.space_group_name_H-M   'P 1'
#
loop_
_entity.id
_entity.type
_entity.pdbx_description
1 polymer ?
#
loop_
_entity_poly.entity_id
_entity_poly.type
_entity_poly.pdbx_seq_one_letter_code
_entity_poly.pdbx_strand_id
1 'polypeptide(L)'
;MRRVKTWLISAVLGLTALCSAPLPALAKPKIEWTKIQVPEGDNAARTTRMLKQALEEASRKANFGKKAKSVALSARIVELRSELRGDVLQVSCTMMGRVVGAAGAKSKISYGGSPSTRDELEKQVLTMVANGLVARLAQIARAEEAK
;
A
#
# COMPACT_ATOMS: atom_id res chain seq x y z
N MET A 1 80.76 -8.21 29.06
CA MET A 1 79.52 -8.99 29.26
C MET A 1 78.47 -8.09 29.90
N ARG A 2 77.51 -7.58 29.15
CA ARG A 2 76.38 -6.88 29.73
C ARG A 2 75.12 -7.48 29.12
N ARG A 3 74.30 -8.10 29.97
CA ARG A 3 73.00 -8.68 29.63
C ARG A 3 71.97 -7.54 29.50
N VAL A 4 71.41 -7.38 28.32
CA VAL A 4 70.28 -6.49 28.08
C VAL A 4 69.02 -7.28 28.39
N LYS A 5 68.28 -6.82 29.40
CA LYS A 5 66.95 -7.35 29.76
C LYS A 5 65.92 -6.69 28.83
N THR A 6 65.41 -7.51 27.96
CA THR A 6 64.24 -7.12 27.11
C THR A 6 62.99 -7.13 27.93
N TRP A 7 62.33 -5.98 28.08
CA TRP A 7 61.01 -5.86 28.66
C TRP A 7 59.97 -6.06 27.54
N LEU A 8 59.22 -7.13 27.63
CA LEU A 8 58.04 -7.37 26.82
C LEU A 8 56.88 -6.61 27.43
N ILE A 9 56.49 -5.52 26.75
CA ILE A 9 55.24 -4.80 27.04
C ILE A 9 54.14 -5.51 26.28
N SER A 10 53.34 -6.31 26.99
CA SER A 10 52.09 -6.87 26.45
C SER A 10 51.03 -5.76 26.38
N ALA A 11 50.80 -5.23 25.19
CA ALA A 11 49.66 -4.38 24.92
C ALA A 11 48.42 -5.27 24.82
N VAL A 12 47.59 -5.28 25.85
CA VAL A 12 46.23 -5.86 25.80
C VAL A 12 45.35 -4.87 25.05
N LEU A 13 45.13 -5.14 23.78
CA LEU A 13 44.08 -4.46 23.00
C LEU A 13 42.72 -4.99 23.47
N GLY A 14 42.07 -4.22 24.33
CA GLY A 14 40.66 -4.42 24.67
C GLY A 14 39.77 -4.12 23.45
N LEU A 15 39.36 -5.16 22.75
CA LEU A 15 38.35 -5.07 21.69
C LEU A 15 36.99 -4.89 22.35
N THR A 16 36.59 -3.65 22.58
CA THR A 16 35.20 -3.35 22.94
C THR A 16 34.31 -3.56 21.70
N ALA A 17 33.76 -4.76 21.57
CA ALA A 17 32.70 -5.04 20.64
C ALA A 17 31.48 -4.21 21.05
N LEU A 18 31.28 -3.08 20.40
CA LEU A 18 30.01 -2.36 20.39
C LEU A 18 28.99 -3.27 19.71
N CYS A 19 28.27 -4.07 20.51
CA CYS A 19 27.06 -4.73 20.07
C CYS A 19 26.05 -3.64 19.74
N SER A 20 26.05 -3.18 18.50
CA SER A 20 24.95 -2.42 17.93
C SER A 20 23.75 -3.36 17.85
N ALA A 21 22.94 -3.39 18.90
CA ALA A 21 21.66 -4.07 18.84
C ALA A 21 20.86 -3.42 17.69
N PRO A 22 20.35 -4.18 16.70
CA PRO A 22 19.51 -3.60 15.67
C PRO A 22 18.29 -2.99 16.35
N LEU A 23 18.08 -1.70 16.16
CA LEU A 23 16.86 -1.04 16.59
C LEU A 23 15.69 -1.83 16.01
N PRO A 24 14.67 -2.22 16.83
CA PRO A 24 13.50 -2.89 16.28
C PRO A 24 12.88 -1.96 15.26
N ALA A 25 12.92 -2.37 13.99
CA ALA A 25 12.21 -1.66 12.94
C ALA A 25 10.75 -1.61 13.38
N LEU A 26 10.17 -0.40 13.52
CA LEU A 26 8.76 -0.23 13.82
C LEU A 26 7.99 -0.94 12.71
N ALA A 27 7.36 -2.08 13.06
CA ALA A 27 6.63 -2.90 12.12
C ALA A 27 5.50 -2.06 11.51
N LYS A 28 5.36 -2.11 10.19
CA LYS A 28 4.21 -1.50 9.50
C LYS A 28 2.93 -2.14 10.05
N PRO A 29 1.83 -1.38 10.22
CA PRO A 29 0.57 -1.94 10.64
C PRO A 29 0.10 -2.99 9.64
N LYS A 30 -0.54 -4.05 10.14
CA LYS A 30 -1.22 -5.02 9.30
C LYS A 30 -2.45 -4.38 8.68
N ILE A 31 -2.57 -4.40 7.37
CA ILE A 31 -3.72 -3.87 6.65
C ILE A 31 -4.70 -5.01 6.40
N GLU A 32 -5.93 -4.83 6.84
CA GLU A 32 -7.01 -5.80 6.70
C GLU A 32 -8.17 -5.20 5.91
N TRP A 33 -8.44 -5.75 4.73
CA TRP A 33 -9.60 -5.41 3.94
C TRP A 33 -10.80 -6.23 4.42
N THR A 34 -11.64 -5.62 5.26
CA THR A 34 -12.79 -6.29 5.88
C THR A 34 -13.95 -6.48 4.91
N LYS A 35 -14.09 -5.59 3.94
CA LYS A 35 -15.15 -5.64 2.95
C LYS A 35 -14.71 -5.03 1.63
N ILE A 36 -14.85 -5.78 0.56
CA ILE A 36 -14.64 -5.31 -0.81
C ILE A 36 -15.93 -5.60 -1.57
N GLN A 37 -16.57 -4.57 -2.12
CA GLN A 37 -17.82 -4.69 -2.87
C GLN A 37 -17.63 -4.21 -4.30
N VAL A 38 -18.13 -4.99 -5.22
CA VAL A 38 -18.14 -4.73 -6.66
C VAL A 38 -19.58 -4.80 -7.13
N PRO A 39 -20.01 -3.96 -8.08
CA PRO A 39 -21.35 -4.06 -8.67
C PRO A 39 -21.59 -5.46 -9.25
N GLU A 40 -22.80 -5.94 -9.12
CA GLU A 40 -23.22 -7.22 -9.71
C GLU A 40 -23.16 -7.14 -11.24
N GLY A 41 -22.78 -8.24 -11.88
CA GLY A 41 -22.68 -8.38 -13.33
C GLY A 41 -21.83 -9.59 -13.74
N ASP A 42 -21.80 -9.87 -15.02
CA ASP A 42 -21.12 -11.05 -15.59
C ASP A 42 -19.63 -11.09 -15.28
N ASN A 43 -19.00 -9.94 -15.11
CA ASN A 43 -17.58 -9.79 -14.81
C ASN A 43 -17.27 -9.52 -13.32
N ALA A 44 -18.25 -9.59 -12.44
CA ALA A 44 -18.09 -9.22 -11.03
C ALA A 44 -16.97 -10.02 -10.33
N ALA A 45 -16.89 -11.32 -10.55
CA ALA A 45 -15.85 -12.17 -9.97
C ALA A 45 -14.43 -11.79 -10.43
N ARG A 46 -14.28 -11.49 -11.72
CA ARG A 46 -13.01 -11.04 -12.30
C ARG A 46 -12.62 -9.67 -11.76
N THR A 47 -13.56 -8.72 -11.75
CA THR A 47 -13.35 -7.37 -11.23
C THR A 47 -12.99 -7.41 -9.75
N THR A 48 -13.65 -8.24 -8.95
CA THR A 48 -13.35 -8.43 -7.53
C THR A 48 -11.92 -8.91 -7.33
N ARG A 49 -11.47 -9.88 -8.12
CA ARG A 49 -10.10 -10.42 -8.04
C ARG A 49 -9.07 -9.35 -8.38
N MET A 50 -9.26 -8.63 -9.49
CA MET A 50 -8.36 -7.57 -9.92
C MET A 50 -8.32 -6.42 -8.89
N LEU A 51 -9.47 -6.03 -8.36
CA LEU A 51 -9.57 -4.99 -7.35
C LEU A 51 -8.87 -5.39 -6.05
N LYS A 52 -9.11 -6.59 -5.57
CA LYS A 52 -8.45 -7.11 -4.37
C LYS A 52 -6.92 -7.06 -4.51
N GLN A 53 -6.42 -7.55 -5.62
CA GLN A 53 -4.98 -7.51 -5.91
C GLN A 53 -4.43 -6.07 -5.96
N ALA A 54 -5.15 -5.16 -6.63
CA ALA A 54 -4.74 -3.75 -6.72
C ALA A 54 -4.73 -3.05 -5.35
N LEU A 55 -5.75 -3.29 -4.51
CA LEU A 55 -5.84 -2.76 -3.15
C LEU A 55 -4.74 -3.30 -2.24
N GLU A 56 -4.46 -4.60 -2.30
CA GLU A 56 -3.39 -5.23 -1.52
C GLU A 56 -2.01 -4.68 -1.92
N GLU A 57 -1.76 -4.55 -3.21
CA GLU A 57 -0.50 -4.00 -3.72
C GLU A 57 -0.32 -2.52 -3.35
N ALA A 58 -1.36 -1.71 -3.51
CA ALA A 58 -1.36 -0.31 -3.09
C ALA A 58 -1.12 -0.16 -1.59
N SER A 59 -1.73 -1.03 -0.77
CA SER A 59 -1.58 -1.04 0.69
C SER A 59 -0.15 -1.35 1.13
N ARG A 60 0.55 -2.22 0.42
CA ARG A 60 1.97 -2.53 0.72
C ARG A 60 2.89 -1.32 0.51
N LYS A 61 2.56 -0.46 -0.44
CA LYS A 61 3.34 0.73 -0.79
C LYS A 61 2.98 1.95 0.06
N ALA A 62 1.78 2.00 0.62
CA ALA A 62 1.27 3.13 1.37
C ALA A 62 1.79 3.16 2.82
N ASN A 63 1.85 4.36 3.38
CA ASN A 63 2.20 4.57 4.78
C ASN A 63 0.94 4.87 5.60
N PHE A 64 0.50 3.92 6.40
CA PHE A 64 -0.66 4.02 7.28
C PHE A 64 -0.33 4.48 8.72
N GLY A 65 0.91 4.90 8.96
CA GLY A 65 1.36 5.26 10.31
C GLY A 65 2.14 4.13 10.99
N LYS A 66 2.40 4.29 12.27
CA LYS A 66 3.27 3.37 13.04
C LYS A 66 2.70 2.96 14.40
N LYS A 67 1.68 3.67 14.88
CA LYS A 67 1.12 3.45 16.21
C LYS A 67 0.13 2.28 16.26
N ALA A 68 -0.68 2.12 15.23
CA ALA A 68 -1.65 1.03 15.16
C ALA A 68 -0.96 -0.30 14.81
N LYS A 69 -1.39 -1.38 15.47
CA LYS A 69 -0.96 -2.75 15.11
C LYS A 69 -1.61 -3.23 13.83
N SER A 70 -2.87 -2.86 13.61
CA SER A 70 -3.65 -3.18 12.42
C SER A 70 -4.57 -2.02 12.04
N VAL A 71 -4.83 -1.90 10.75
CA VAL A 71 -5.78 -0.94 10.18
C VAL A 71 -6.79 -1.71 9.37
N ALA A 72 -8.05 -1.62 9.75
CA ALA A 72 -9.17 -2.24 9.05
C ALA A 72 -9.75 -1.26 8.03
N LEU A 73 -9.85 -1.70 6.80
CA LEU A 73 -10.31 -0.92 5.65
C LEU A 73 -11.50 -1.59 4.96
N SER A 74 -12.35 -0.79 4.36
CA SER A 74 -13.36 -1.25 3.42
C SER A 74 -13.30 -0.45 2.13
N ALA A 75 -13.68 -1.08 1.02
CA ALA A 75 -13.78 -0.43 -0.28
C ALA A 75 -14.98 -0.93 -1.05
N ARG A 76 -15.56 -0.05 -1.86
CA ARG A 76 -16.61 -0.42 -2.82
C ARG A 76 -16.45 0.37 -4.11
N ILE A 77 -16.68 -0.30 -5.22
CA ILE A 77 -16.87 0.37 -6.49
C ILE A 77 -18.30 0.94 -6.51
N VAL A 78 -18.43 2.24 -6.70
CA VAL A 78 -19.71 2.92 -6.86
C VAL A 78 -20.14 2.83 -8.31
N GLU A 79 -19.23 3.01 -9.23
CA GLU A 79 -19.47 3.02 -10.65
C GLU A 79 -18.25 2.53 -11.41
N LEU A 80 -18.45 1.62 -12.33
CA LEU A 80 -17.48 1.21 -13.33
C LEU A 80 -18.16 1.23 -14.68
N ARG A 81 -17.73 2.11 -15.56
CA ARG A 81 -18.27 2.29 -16.91
C ARG A 81 -17.21 2.13 -17.97
N SER A 82 -17.59 1.49 -19.06
CA SER A 82 -16.82 1.45 -20.29
C SER A 82 -17.70 2.00 -21.42
N GLU A 83 -17.28 3.06 -22.05
CA GLU A 83 -18.03 3.75 -23.08
C GLU A 83 -17.15 3.98 -24.32
N LEU A 84 -17.63 3.58 -25.47
CA LEU A 84 -16.95 3.84 -26.74
C LEU A 84 -17.31 5.26 -27.24
N ARG A 85 -16.30 6.09 -27.43
CA ARG A 85 -16.42 7.42 -28.00
C ARG A 85 -15.58 7.53 -29.27
N GLY A 86 -16.23 7.37 -30.43
CA GLY A 86 -15.51 7.22 -31.70
C GLY A 86 -14.65 5.97 -31.67
N ASP A 87 -13.36 6.09 -31.91
CA ASP A 87 -12.39 4.99 -31.89
C ASP A 87 -11.71 4.79 -30.52
N VAL A 88 -12.10 5.56 -29.51
CA VAL A 88 -11.50 5.51 -28.17
C VAL A 88 -12.47 4.87 -27.19
N LEU A 89 -12.04 3.83 -26.52
CA LEU A 89 -12.73 3.25 -25.38
C LEU A 89 -12.35 4.04 -24.12
N GLN A 90 -13.35 4.66 -23.51
CA GLN A 90 -13.17 5.36 -22.24
C GLN A 90 -13.67 4.47 -21.10
N VAL A 91 -12.80 4.20 -20.15
CA VAL A 91 -13.13 3.48 -18.92
C VAL A 91 -13.06 4.45 -17.76
N SER A 92 -14.11 4.50 -16.96
CA SER A 92 -14.18 5.31 -15.75
C SER A 92 -14.57 4.46 -14.55
N CYS A 93 -13.92 4.69 -13.43
CA CYS A 93 -14.20 4.03 -12.17
C CYS A 93 -14.29 5.06 -11.05
N THR A 94 -15.33 4.94 -10.25
CA THR A 94 -15.50 5.67 -8.99
C THR A 94 -15.50 4.66 -7.85
N MET A 95 -14.62 4.86 -6.90
CA MET A 95 -14.48 3.99 -5.75
C MET A 95 -14.57 4.79 -4.45
N MET A 96 -15.24 4.25 -3.47
CA MET A 96 -15.29 4.77 -2.11
C MET A 96 -14.65 3.77 -1.15
N GLY A 97 -13.97 4.28 -0.14
CA GLY A 97 -13.41 3.47 0.92
C GLY A 97 -13.51 4.16 2.26
N ARG A 98 -13.27 3.41 3.32
CA ARG A 98 -13.33 3.90 4.69
C ARG A 98 -12.28 3.20 5.54
N VAL A 99 -11.66 3.95 6.41
CA VAL A 99 -10.96 3.40 7.58
C VAL A 99 -12.04 3.08 8.62
N VAL A 100 -12.09 1.84 9.10
CA VAL A 100 -13.11 1.43 10.08
C VAL A 100 -12.97 2.29 11.35
N GLY A 101 -14.07 2.91 11.77
CA GLY A 101 -14.09 3.83 12.91
C GLY A 101 -13.65 5.27 12.58
N ALA A 102 -13.35 5.58 11.32
CA ALA A 102 -12.94 6.91 10.89
C ALA A 102 -13.66 7.37 9.61
N ALA A 103 -13.18 8.46 9.03
CA ALA A 103 -13.74 9.02 7.81
C ALA A 103 -13.53 8.13 6.58
N GLY A 104 -14.34 8.38 5.55
CA GLY A 104 -14.22 7.76 4.24
C GLY A 104 -13.51 8.66 3.23
N ALA A 105 -13.10 8.06 2.13
CA ALA A 105 -12.52 8.73 0.98
C ALA A 105 -13.16 8.24 -0.31
N LYS A 106 -13.07 9.08 -1.35
CA LYS A 106 -13.56 8.78 -2.70
C LYS A 106 -12.44 9.01 -3.69
N SER A 107 -12.30 8.12 -4.65
CA SER A 107 -11.39 8.27 -5.78
C SER A 107 -12.16 8.03 -7.08
N LYS A 108 -11.91 8.86 -8.09
CA LYS A 108 -12.51 8.74 -9.42
C LYS A 108 -11.41 8.89 -10.46
N ILE A 109 -11.35 7.94 -11.37
CA ILE A 109 -10.41 7.93 -12.49
C ILE A 109 -11.18 7.65 -13.76
N SER A 110 -10.81 8.34 -14.83
CA SER A 110 -11.29 8.07 -16.18
C SER A 110 -10.09 8.05 -17.12
N TYR A 111 -9.99 7.04 -17.94
CA TYR A 111 -8.87 6.85 -18.85
C TYR A 111 -9.35 6.28 -20.19
N GLY A 112 -8.78 6.78 -21.28
CA GLY A 112 -9.10 6.38 -22.64
C GLY A 112 -8.01 5.54 -23.26
N GLY A 113 -8.38 4.56 -24.07
CA GLY A 113 -7.44 3.71 -24.77
C GLY A 113 -8.07 2.99 -25.97
N SER A 114 -7.35 2.06 -26.56
CA SER A 114 -7.84 1.27 -27.69
C SER A 114 -8.90 0.27 -27.23
N PRO A 115 -10.02 0.14 -27.98
CA PRO A 115 -11.03 -0.88 -27.70
C PRO A 115 -10.48 -2.32 -27.72
N SER A 116 -9.40 -2.57 -28.47
CA SER A 116 -8.75 -3.88 -28.54
C SER A 116 -8.05 -4.30 -27.26
N THR A 117 -7.70 -3.35 -26.40
CA THR A 117 -7.02 -3.57 -25.09
C THR A 117 -7.93 -3.29 -23.92
N ARG A 118 -9.23 -3.53 -24.06
CA ARG A 118 -10.24 -3.24 -23.04
C ARG A 118 -9.90 -3.82 -21.66
N ASP A 119 -9.49 -5.07 -21.60
CA ASP A 119 -9.19 -5.77 -20.36
C ASP A 119 -8.01 -5.16 -19.63
N GLU A 120 -6.96 -4.78 -20.36
CA GLU A 120 -5.79 -4.10 -19.80
C GLU A 120 -6.13 -2.70 -19.34
N LEU A 121 -6.98 -1.99 -20.11
CA LEU A 121 -7.44 -0.67 -19.77
C LEU A 121 -8.28 -0.65 -18.49
N GLU A 122 -9.21 -1.60 -18.33
CA GLU A 122 -9.98 -1.79 -17.10
C GLU A 122 -9.07 -2.09 -15.90
N LYS A 123 -8.09 -2.99 -16.08
CA LYS A 123 -7.10 -3.30 -15.04
C LYS A 123 -6.29 -2.08 -14.64
N GLN A 124 -5.85 -1.29 -15.61
CA GLN A 124 -5.09 -0.06 -15.38
C GLN A 124 -5.92 0.96 -14.59
N VAL A 125 -7.17 1.20 -14.99
CA VAL A 125 -8.09 2.11 -14.29
C VAL A 125 -8.35 1.65 -12.86
N LEU A 126 -8.58 0.36 -12.63
CA LEU A 126 -8.76 -0.20 -11.29
C LEU A 126 -7.51 -0.01 -10.43
N THR A 127 -6.32 -0.23 -11.00
CA THR A 127 -5.06 -0.01 -10.30
C THR A 127 -4.87 1.46 -9.92
N MET A 128 -5.14 2.37 -10.83
CA MET A 128 -5.00 3.81 -10.59
C MET A 128 -5.98 4.32 -9.53
N VAL A 129 -7.25 3.90 -9.61
CA VAL A 129 -8.27 4.30 -8.62
C VAL A 129 -7.99 3.70 -7.24
N ALA A 130 -7.50 2.46 -7.18
CA ALA A 130 -7.09 1.82 -5.93
C ALA A 130 -5.91 2.55 -5.29
N ASN A 131 -4.89 2.91 -6.07
CA ASN A 131 -3.75 3.68 -5.57
C ASN A 131 -4.19 5.04 -5.00
N GLY A 132 -5.05 5.76 -5.71
CA GLY A 132 -5.59 7.04 -5.26
C GLY A 132 -6.43 6.92 -3.99
N LEU A 133 -7.27 5.89 -3.89
CA LEU A 133 -8.08 5.61 -2.71
C LEU A 133 -7.20 5.27 -1.50
N VAL A 134 -6.28 4.32 -1.66
CA VAL A 134 -5.40 3.85 -0.58
C VAL A 134 -4.52 4.98 -0.05
N ALA A 135 -4.00 5.86 -0.92
CA ALA A 135 -3.23 7.03 -0.51
C ALA A 135 -4.05 7.96 0.41
N ARG A 136 -5.33 8.20 0.09
CA ARG A 136 -6.23 9.00 0.92
C ARG A 136 -6.59 8.31 2.24
N LEU A 137 -6.87 7.01 2.21
CA LEU A 137 -7.14 6.24 3.42
C LEU A 137 -5.92 6.21 4.37
N ALA A 138 -4.72 6.12 3.81
CA ALA A 138 -3.49 6.21 4.57
C ALA A 138 -3.31 7.58 5.25
N GLN A 139 -3.68 8.67 4.57
CA GLN A 139 -3.69 10.01 5.19
C GLN A 139 -4.69 10.10 6.34
N ILE A 140 -5.90 9.56 6.16
CA ILE A 140 -6.93 9.52 7.21
C ILE A 140 -6.43 8.72 8.41
N ALA A 141 -5.87 7.53 8.20
CA ALA A 141 -5.33 6.70 9.27
C ALA A 141 -4.25 7.41 10.09
N ARG A 142 -3.31 8.09 9.42
CA ARG A 142 -2.29 8.88 10.11
C ARG A 142 -2.86 10.08 10.87
N ALA A 143 -3.88 10.73 10.33
CA ALA A 143 -4.55 11.84 11.02
C ALA A 143 -5.27 11.38 12.29
N GLU A 144 -5.84 10.17 12.29
CA GLU A 144 -6.45 9.56 13.48
C GLU A 144 -5.39 9.21 14.54
N GLU A 145 -4.21 8.76 14.13
CA GLU A 145 -3.09 8.49 15.05
C GLU A 145 -2.56 9.76 15.75
N ALA A 146 -2.75 10.93 15.14
CA ALA A 146 -2.25 12.21 15.64
C ALA A 146 -3.18 12.87 16.67
N LYS A 147 -4.41 12.35 16.84
CA LYS A 147 -5.38 12.84 17.85
C LYS A 147 -5.11 12.23 19.21
#